data_50af75679249315600f4cc54473edeb7
#
_entry.id   50af75679249315600f4cc54473edeb7
#
_cell.length_a   1.000
_cell.length_b   1.000
_cell.length_c   1.000
_cell.angle_alpha   90.00
_cell.angle_beta   90.00
_cell.angle_gamma   90.00
#
_symmetry.space_group_name_H-M   'P 1'
#
loop_
_entity.id
_entity.type
_entity.pdbx_description
1 polymer ?
#
loop_
_entity_poly.entity_id
_entity_poly.type
_entity_poly.pdbx_seq_one_letter_code
_entity_poly.pdbx_strand_id
1 'polypeptide(L)'
;MKAQTLVPLAAAAAAQLLVVGNIAAAFAFQQKPPVETPVTVPVVAEIEQVECVRQDPVPYEPVTYQVPLDAELQSYTEKMCDLYDVPLELAYAVMQVESGFTPAAHSSTGDYGLMQINSINAGWLKDKLGITDLLDARQNIQAGCYMLGMYLSEYEGNVNCALMAYNLGTAGAKKAWSAGTYSTAYTDKVWNAMVGLLEGERDVS
;
A
#
# COMPACT_ATOMS: atom_id res chain seq x y z
N MET A 1 66.57 -15.62 30.87
CA MET A 1 65.75 -16.86 30.87
C MET A 1 64.47 -16.58 30.15
N LYS A 2 64.35 -17.05 28.92
CA LYS A 2 63.14 -16.82 28.08
C LYS A 2 62.33 -18.11 28.08
N ALA A 3 61.10 -18.06 28.55
CA ALA A 3 60.14 -19.17 28.46
C ALA A 3 59.46 -19.13 27.09
N GLN A 4 59.63 -20.15 26.31
CA GLN A 4 58.89 -20.41 25.07
C GLN A 4 57.63 -21.16 25.44
N THR A 5 56.49 -20.59 25.11
CA THR A 5 55.19 -21.26 25.18
C THR A 5 54.90 -21.95 23.85
N LEU A 6 54.78 -23.25 23.93
CA LEU A 6 54.34 -24.15 22.83
C LEU A 6 52.82 -23.93 22.54
N VAL A 7 52.50 -23.72 21.27
CA VAL A 7 51.14 -23.75 20.79
C VAL A 7 50.83 -25.18 20.35
N PRO A 8 49.73 -25.80 20.79
CA PRO A 8 49.34 -27.13 20.27
C PRO A 8 48.66 -27.05 18.91
N LEU A 9 49.18 -27.82 17.99
CA LEU A 9 48.64 -28.15 16.68
C LEU A 9 47.48 -29.14 16.84
N ALA A 10 46.22 -28.69 16.74
CA ALA A 10 45.07 -29.56 16.70
C ALA A 10 43.88 -28.87 15.98
N ALA A 11 43.93 -28.85 14.65
CA ALA A 11 42.75 -28.54 13.84
C ALA A 11 42.97 -29.05 12.39
N ALA A 12 42.95 -30.35 12.21
CA ALA A 12 42.90 -30.95 10.88
C ALA A 12 42.27 -32.35 10.98
N ALA A 13 40.99 -32.43 11.25
CA ALA A 13 40.19 -33.65 11.06
C ALA A 13 38.69 -33.37 11.21
N ALA A 14 38.10 -32.54 10.34
CA ALA A 14 36.64 -32.42 10.25
C ALA A 14 36.20 -31.95 8.84
N ALA A 15 36.72 -32.54 7.79
CA ALA A 15 36.34 -32.17 6.41
C ALA A 15 36.21 -33.40 5.50
N GLN A 16 35.68 -34.50 6.00
CA GLN A 16 35.47 -35.70 5.13
C GLN A 16 34.22 -36.53 5.45
N LEU A 17 33.13 -35.93 5.91
CA LEU A 17 31.88 -36.68 6.17
C LEU A 17 30.61 -36.00 5.69
N LEU A 18 30.66 -35.25 4.59
CA LEU A 18 29.47 -34.57 4.01
C LEU A 18 29.31 -34.83 2.50
N VAL A 19 29.81 -35.94 1.96
CA VAL A 19 29.65 -36.26 0.51
C VAL A 19 28.78 -37.52 0.30
N VAL A 20 28.33 -38.21 1.31
CA VAL A 20 27.56 -39.47 1.13
C VAL A 20 26.03 -39.27 1.34
N GLY A 21 25.56 -38.10 1.76
CA GLY A 21 24.14 -37.82 2.01
C GLY A 21 23.29 -37.40 0.80
N ASN A 22 23.88 -37.06 -0.34
CA ASN A 22 23.15 -36.46 -1.46
C ASN A 22 22.90 -37.34 -2.68
N ILE A 23 23.21 -38.62 -2.61
CA ILE A 23 22.94 -39.57 -3.74
C ILE A 23 21.62 -40.29 -3.58
N ALA A 24 21.04 -40.38 -2.38
CA ALA A 24 19.74 -41.05 -2.18
C ALA A 24 18.52 -40.19 -2.53
N ALA A 25 18.65 -38.89 -2.62
CA ALA A 25 17.53 -37.96 -2.98
C ALA A 25 17.33 -37.81 -4.50
N ALA A 26 18.29 -38.23 -5.33
CA ALA A 26 18.20 -38.06 -6.79
C ALA A 26 17.47 -39.21 -7.50
N PHE A 27 17.19 -40.33 -6.83
CA PHE A 27 16.52 -41.49 -7.42
C PHE A 27 15.01 -41.58 -7.18
N ALA A 28 14.43 -40.71 -6.39
CA ALA A 28 12.99 -40.69 -6.09
C ALA A 28 12.13 -39.85 -7.07
N PHE A 29 12.73 -39.21 -8.08
CA PHE A 29 12.02 -38.29 -8.98
C PHE A 29 11.76 -38.82 -10.40
N GLN A 30 11.85 -40.15 -10.61
CA GLN A 30 11.61 -40.78 -11.91
C GLN A 30 10.51 -41.81 -11.93
N GLN A 31 9.50 -41.69 -11.07
CA GLN A 31 8.27 -42.44 -11.28
C GLN A 31 7.23 -41.52 -11.93
N LYS A 32 7.07 -41.72 -13.25
CA LYS A 32 5.99 -41.15 -14.04
C LYS A 32 4.65 -41.50 -13.36
N PRO A 33 3.78 -40.53 -13.08
CA PRO A 33 2.47 -40.82 -12.52
C PRO A 33 1.67 -41.74 -13.46
N PRO A 34 0.81 -42.62 -12.94
CA PRO A 34 -0.02 -43.44 -13.78
C PRO A 34 -0.86 -42.62 -14.73
N VAL A 35 -0.94 -43.03 -15.97
CA VAL A 35 -1.79 -42.42 -17.00
C VAL A 35 -3.23 -42.64 -16.55
N GLU A 36 -3.89 -41.55 -16.12
CA GLU A 36 -5.33 -41.59 -15.86
C GLU A 36 -6.07 -41.82 -17.18
N THR A 37 -6.89 -42.86 -17.20
CA THR A 37 -7.81 -43.11 -18.31
C THR A 37 -8.75 -41.93 -18.48
N PRO A 38 -9.02 -41.46 -19.72
CA PRO A 38 -9.89 -40.35 -19.94
C PRO A 38 -11.28 -40.67 -19.39
N VAL A 39 -11.69 -39.88 -18.38
CA VAL A 39 -13.07 -39.86 -17.91
C VAL A 39 -13.89 -39.25 -19.02
N THR A 40 -14.73 -40.02 -19.66
CA THR A 40 -15.74 -39.51 -20.59
C THR A 40 -16.76 -38.71 -19.81
N VAL A 41 -16.59 -37.37 -19.82
CA VAL A 41 -17.61 -36.44 -19.34
C VAL A 41 -18.78 -36.52 -20.33
N PRO A 42 -20.02 -36.73 -19.89
CA PRO A 42 -21.16 -36.65 -20.79
C PRO A 42 -21.21 -35.27 -21.39
N VAL A 43 -21.33 -35.18 -22.70
CA VAL A 43 -21.58 -33.93 -23.44
C VAL A 43 -22.88 -33.35 -22.89
N VAL A 44 -22.74 -32.33 -22.08
CA VAL A 44 -23.90 -31.55 -21.61
C VAL A 44 -24.46 -30.83 -22.81
N ALA A 45 -25.72 -31.13 -23.08
CA ALA A 45 -26.53 -30.51 -24.09
C ALA A 45 -26.42 -28.98 -24.10
N GLU A 46 -26.37 -28.48 -25.33
CA GLU A 46 -26.90 -27.17 -25.77
C GLU A 46 -26.82 -26.06 -24.69
N ILE A 47 -25.67 -25.36 -24.65
CA ILE A 47 -25.63 -24.03 -24.04
C ILE A 47 -26.49 -23.17 -24.99
N GLU A 48 -27.73 -22.87 -24.58
CA GLU A 48 -28.51 -21.79 -25.13
C GLU A 48 -27.59 -20.58 -25.23
N GLN A 49 -27.43 -20.06 -26.46
CA GLN A 49 -26.65 -18.84 -26.66
C GLN A 49 -27.36 -17.73 -25.88
N VAL A 50 -26.86 -17.43 -24.71
CA VAL A 50 -27.24 -16.21 -24.02
C VAL A 50 -26.73 -15.08 -24.91
N GLU A 51 -27.63 -14.52 -25.71
CA GLU A 51 -27.37 -13.32 -26.49
C GLU A 51 -26.94 -12.24 -25.50
N CYS A 52 -25.66 -11.88 -25.54
CA CYS A 52 -25.11 -10.83 -24.72
C CYS A 52 -25.73 -9.53 -25.21
N VAL A 53 -26.88 -9.17 -24.66
CA VAL A 53 -27.53 -7.88 -24.91
C VAL A 53 -26.49 -6.83 -24.52
N ARG A 54 -25.94 -6.14 -25.52
CA ARG A 54 -25.15 -4.92 -25.30
C ARG A 54 -26.04 -3.96 -24.54
N GLN A 55 -25.83 -3.87 -23.23
CA GLN A 55 -26.37 -2.75 -22.51
C GLN A 55 -25.56 -1.53 -22.94
N ASP A 56 -26.25 -0.49 -23.37
CA ASP A 56 -25.62 0.79 -23.60
C ASP A 56 -24.87 1.17 -22.31
N PRO A 57 -23.64 1.74 -22.42
CA PRO A 57 -22.90 2.13 -21.24
C PRO A 57 -23.79 3.06 -20.42
N VAL A 58 -24.08 2.64 -19.19
CA VAL A 58 -24.76 3.51 -18.20
C VAL A 58 -23.92 4.77 -18.10
N PRO A 59 -24.49 5.98 -18.28
CA PRO A 59 -23.74 7.20 -18.13
C PRO A 59 -23.03 7.17 -16.77
N TYR A 60 -21.70 7.33 -16.76
CA TYR A 60 -20.94 7.47 -15.53
C TYR A 60 -21.30 8.84 -14.95
N GLU A 61 -22.14 8.84 -13.92
CA GLU A 61 -22.35 10.04 -13.10
C GLU A 61 -21.11 10.21 -12.20
N PRO A 62 -20.41 11.36 -12.28
CA PRO A 62 -19.28 11.59 -11.42
C PRO A 62 -19.72 11.60 -9.96
N VAL A 63 -19.07 10.79 -9.16
CA VAL A 63 -19.30 10.72 -7.72
C VAL A 63 -18.94 12.06 -7.09
N THR A 64 -19.90 12.71 -6.40
CA THR A 64 -19.69 14.02 -5.77
C THR A 64 -19.69 13.86 -4.26
N TYR A 65 -18.52 13.99 -3.64
CA TYR A 65 -18.39 13.92 -2.19
C TYR A 65 -18.77 15.26 -1.52
N GLN A 66 -19.56 15.19 -0.45
CA GLN A 66 -19.91 16.36 0.37
C GLN A 66 -18.80 16.58 1.42
N VAL A 67 -17.76 17.32 1.06
CA VAL A 67 -16.63 17.65 1.93
C VAL A 67 -16.53 19.15 2.15
N PRO A 68 -16.05 19.63 3.32
CA PRO A 68 -15.97 21.05 3.65
C PRO A 68 -14.72 21.73 3.04
N LEU A 69 -14.52 21.52 1.75
CA LEU A 69 -13.53 22.21 0.92
C LEU A 69 -14.27 23.06 -0.12
N ASP A 70 -13.68 24.17 -0.53
CA ASP A 70 -14.20 24.91 -1.67
C ASP A 70 -14.06 24.13 -2.98
N ALA A 71 -14.87 24.48 -3.99
CA ALA A 71 -14.93 23.75 -5.25
C ALA A 71 -13.57 23.74 -6.00
N GLU A 72 -12.75 24.77 -5.80
CA GLU A 72 -11.44 24.86 -6.44
C GLU A 72 -10.46 23.83 -5.84
N LEU A 73 -10.45 23.68 -4.52
CA LEU A 73 -9.63 22.68 -3.84
C LEU A 73 -10.15 21.25 -4.08
N GLN A 74 -11.49 21.06 -4.17
CA GLN A 74 -12.05 19.76 -4.54
C GLN A 74 -11.58 19.33 -5.94
N SER A 75 -11.78 20.19 -6.96
CA SER A 75 -11.32 19.93 -8.33
C SER A 75 -9.80 19.72 -8.42
N TYR A 76 -9.04 20.44 -7.60
CA TYR A 76 -7.59 20.24 -7.53
C TYR A 76 -7.22 18.89 -6.90
N THR A 77 -7.96 18.47 -5.86
CA THR A 77 -7.76 17.16 -5.21
C THR A 77 -8.04 16.03 -6.19
N GLU A 78 -9.17 16.07 -6.92
CA GLU A 78 -9.50 15.13 -7.98
C GLU A 78 -8.36 14.98 -8.98
N LYS A 79 -7.87 16.12 -9.49
CA LYS A 79 -6.74 16.13 -10.43
C LYS A 79 -5.47 15.52 -9.85
N MET A 80 -5.17 15.73 -8.58
CA MET A 80 -3.98 15.13 -7.94
C MET A 80 -4.18 13.64 -7.68
N CYS A 81 -5.38 13.21 -7.33
CA CYS A 81 -5.75 11.82 -7.20
C CYS A 81 -5.57 11.06 -8.53
N ASP A 82 -6.09 11.61 -9.62
CA ASP A 82 -5.91 11.06 -10.98
C ASP A 82 -4.42 10.99 -11.36
N LEU A 83 -3.66 12.05 -11.06
CA LEU A 83 -2.24 12.13 -11.41
C LEU A 83 -1.37 11.09 -10.69
N TYR A 84 -1.71 10.77 -9.46
CA TYR A 84 -0.91 9.90 -8.59
C TYR A 84 -1.57 8.55 -8.30
N ASP A 85 -2.64 8.21 -9.01
CA ASP A 85 -3.38 6.95 -8.88
C ASP A 85 -3.83 6.66 -7.43
N VAL A 86 -4.47 7.68 -6.82
CA VAL A 86 -5.01 7.64 -5.46
C VAL A 86 -6.53 7.67 -5.52
N PRO A 87 -7.25 6.75 -4.86
CA PRO A 87 -8.71 6.87 -4.74
C PRO A 87 -9.10 8.20 -4.07
N LEU A 88 -10.05 8.92 -4.66
CA LEU A 88 -10.46 10.26 -4.19
C LEU A 88 -11.01 10.20 -2.75
N GLU A 89 -11.82 9.18 -2.46
CA GLU A 89 -12.36 8.92 -1.13
C GLU A 89 -11.26 8.66 -0.09
N LEU A 90 -10.14 8.03 -0.48
CA LEU A 90 -8.99 7.83 0.40
C LEU A 90 -8.31 9.15 0.72
N ALA A 91 -8.11 10.02 -0.28
CA ALA A 91 -7.51 11.34 -0.07
C ALA A 91 -8.37 12.19 0.88
N TYR A 92 -9.69 12.23 0.66
CA TYR A 92 -10.61 12.94 1.54
C TYR A 92 -10.68 12.34 2.95
N ALA A 93 -10.67 11.02 3.09
CA ALA A 93 -10.65 10.36 4.39
C ALA A 93 -9.38 10.69 5.17
N VAL A 94 -8.23 10.74 4.51
CA VAL A 94 -6.97 11.19 5.12
C VAL A 94 -7.08 12.65 5.56
N MET A 95 -7.56 13.57 4.71
CA MET A 95 -7.75 14.98 5.10
C MET A 95 -8.69 15.13 6.30
N GLN A 96 -9.76 14.34 6.35
CA GLN A 96 -10.70 14.34 7.48
C GLN A 96 -10.01 13.90 8.78
N VAL A 97 -9.21 12.85 8.75
CA VAL A 97 -8.54 12.30 9.94
C VAL A 97 -7.38 13.19 10.38
N GLU A 98 -6.63 13.74 9.43
CA GLU A 98 -5.41 14.53 9.71
C GLU A 98 -5.72 15.93 10.22
N SER A 99 -6.64 16.64 9.60
CA SER A 99 -6.87 18.07 9.89
C SER A 99 -8.34 18.44 10.07
N GLY A 100 -9.29 17.52 9.86
CA GLY A 100 -10.71 17.88 9.73
C GLY A 100 -10.93 18.89 8.61
N PHE A 101 -10.22 18.76 7.50
CA PHE A 101 -10.24 19.66 6.35
C PHE A 101 -9.79 21.09 6.67
N THR A 102 -8.87 21.29 7.62
CA THR A 102 -8.36 22.60 8.01
C THR A 102 -7.04 22.92 7.28
N PRO A 103 -7.01 23.83 6.28
CA PRO A 103 -5.80 24.10 5.49
C PRO A 103 -4.63 24.66 6.33
N ALA A 104 -4.92 25.44 7.37
CA ALA A 104 -3.92 26.06 8.24
C ALA A 104 -3.57 25.19 9.46
N ALA A 105 -3.98 23.92 9.48
CA ALA A 105 -3.67 23.04 10.60
C ALA A 105 -2.15 22.81 10.72
N HIS A 106 -1.64 22.82 11.94
CA HIS A 106 -0.27 22.45 12.24
C HIS A 106 -0.19 21.77 13.62
N SER A 107 0.67 20.77 13.72
CA SER A 107 0.91 20.05 14.97
C SER A 107 2.19 20.53 15.68
N SER A 108 2.32 20.22 16.96
CA SER A 108 3.57 20.44 17.72
C SER A 108 4.73 19.56 17.24
N THR A 109 4.44 18.51 16.48
CA THR A 109 5.43 17.59 15.90
C THR A 109 5.91 18.02 14.51
N GLY A 110 5.38 19.13 14.00
CA GLY A 110 5.81 19.71 12.72
C GLY A 110 5.10 19.14 11.52
N ASP A 111 3.83 18.76 11.67
CA ASP A 111 2.95 18.34 10.58
C ASP A 111 2.08 19.53 10.15
N TYR A 112 1.88 19.72 8.86
CA TYR A 112 1.27 20.94 8.29
C TYR A 112 0.17 20.64 7.29
N GLY A 113 -0.87 21.46 7.31
CA GLY A 113 -1.91 21.58 6.29
C GLY A 113 -2.96 20.49 6.32
N LEU A 114 -3.72 20.41 5.22
CA LEU A 114 -4.86 19.51 5.06
C LEU A 114 -4.53 18.03 5.32
N MET A 115 -3.38 17.61 4.84
CA MET A 115 -2.91 16.20 4.90
C MET A 115 -1.77 15.99 5.91
N GLN A 116 -1.52 16.96 6.79
CA GLN A 116 -0.54 16.93 7.88
C GLN A 116 0.83 16.38 7.45
N ILE A 117 1.40 17.03 6.43
CA ILE A 117 2.72 16.65 5.92
C ILE A 117 3.80 17.07 6.90
N ASN A 118 4.58 16.11 7.42
CA ASN A 118 5.66 16.41 8.35
C ASN A 118 6.81 17.15 7.66
N SER A 119 7.33 18.19 8.31
CA SER A 119 8.40 19.07 7.81
C SER A 119 9.71 18.34 7.49
N ILE A 120 9.94 17.13 8.05
CA ILE A 120 11.08 16.29 7.70
C ILE A 120 11.09 15.93 6.21
N ASN A 121 9.90 15.95 5.57
CA ASN A 121 9.72 15.65 4.16
C ASN A 121 9.96 16.87 3.25
N ALA A 122 10.04 18.10 3.81
CA ALA A 122 10.06 19.34 3.02
C ALA A 122 11.22 19.39 2.02
N GLY A 123 12.41 18.92 2.40
CA GLY A 123 13.59 18.94 1.53
C GLY A 123 13.40 18.13 0.25
N TRP A 124 13.06 16.87 0.38
CA TRP A 124 12.90 16.00 -0.78
C TRP A 124 11.62 16.30 -1.59
N LEU A 125 10.54 16.80 -0.95
CA LEU A 125 9.33 17.25 -1.64
C LEU A 125 9.62 18.48 -2.49
N LYS A 126 10.45 19.41 -2.00
CA LYS A 126 10.94 20.56 -2.78
C LYS A 126 11.72 20.11 -4.00
N ASP A 127 12.67 19.20 -3.80
CA ASP A 127 13.53 18.71 -4.89
C ASP A 127 12.76 17.91 -5.93
N LYS A 128 11.75 17.14 -5.50
CA LYS A 128 10.98 16.24 -6.36
C LYS A 128 9.80 16.92 -7.05
N LEU A 129 9.09 17.80 -6.36
CA LEU A 129 7.80 18.38 -6.79
C LEU A 129 7.81 19.91 -6.82
N GLY A 130 8.88 20.57 -6.37
CA GLY A 130 8.94 22.04 -6.27
C GLY A 130 8.11 22.61 -5.10
N ILE A 131 7.69 21.78 -4.14
CA ILE A 131 6.90 22.21 -2.99
C ILE A 131 7.78 23.06 -2.05
N THR A 132 7.33 24.27 -1.75
CA THR A 132 8.06 25.24 -0.93
C THR A 132 7.32 25.68 0.32
N ASP A 133 6.00 25.47 0.35
CA ASP A 133 5.13 25.85 1.48
C ASP A 133 4.12 24.71 1.77
N LEU A 134 4.29 24.07 2.91
CA LEU A 134 3.39 23.00 3.36
C LEU A 134 2.05 23.50 3.92
N LEU A 135 1.90 24.82 4.17
CA LEU A 135 0.63 25.44 4.53
C LEU A 135 -0.15 25.96 3.32
N ASP A 136 0.47 26.05 2.14
CA ASP A 136 -0.28 26.26 0.91
C ASP A 136 -1.14 25.03 0.61
N ALA A 137 -2.46 25.21 0.57
CA ALA A 137 -3.41 24.10 0.47
C ALA A 137 -3.17 23.22 -0.77
N ARG A 138 -2.85 23.84 -1.92
CA ARG A 138 -2.61 23.09 -3.16
C ARG A 138 -1.30 22.31 -3.09
N GLN A 139 -0.22 22.93 -2.58
CA GLN A 139 1.05 22.22 -2.43
C GLN A 139 0.94 21.08 -1.40
N ASN A 140 0.14 21.27 -0.36
CA ASN A 140 -0.11 20.25 0.65
C ASN A 140 -0.90 19.07 0.09
N ILE A 141 -1.97 19.31 -0.67
CA ILE A 141 -2.74 18.28 -1.40
C ILE A 141 -1.82 17.53 -2.37
N GLN A 142 -1.02 18.25 -3.15
CA GLN A 142 -0.07 17.63 -4.08
C GLN A 142 0.92 16.71 -3.35
N ALA A 143 1.50 17.18 -2.24
CA ALA A 143 2.43 16.39 -1.43
C ALA A 143 1.79 15.13 -0.88
N GLY A 144 0.59 15.27 -0.28
CA GLY A 144 -0.12 14.16 0.33
C GLY A 144 -0.56 13.10 -0.68
N CYS A 145 -1.16 13.51 -1.80
CA CYS A 145 -1.54 12.59 -2.88
C CYS A 145 -0.31 11.89 -3.48
N TYR A 146 0.79 12.62 -3.71
CA TYR A 146 2.05 12.01 -4.17
C TYR A 146 2.57 10.96 -3.19
N MET A 147 2.59 11.26 -1.89
CA MET A 147 3.05 10.32 -0.87
C MET A 147 2.14 9.09 -0.76
N LEU A 148 0.81 9.28 -0.80
CA LEU A 148 -0.14 8.17 -0.80
C LEU A 148 0.03 7.29 -2.04
N GLY A 149 0.09 7.88 -3.24
CA GLY A 149 0.28 7.15 -4.48
C GLY A 149 1.60 6.37 -4.52
N MET A 150 2.68 6.99 -4.03
CA MET A 150 3.98 6.32 -3.87
C MET A 150 3.87 5.09 -2.97
N TYR A 151 3.21 5.20 -1.81
CA TYR A 151 3.04 4.07 -0.90
C TYR A 151 2.06 3.02 -1.44
N LEU A 152 0.97 3.42 -2.09
CA LEU A 152 0.07 2.47 -2.75
C LEU A 152 0.82 1.66 -3.81
N SER A 153 1.65 2.31 -4.62
CA SER A 153 2.49 1.63 -5.60
C SER A 153 3.55 0.72 -4.95
N GLU A 154 4.24 1.18 -3.88
CA GLU A 154 5.26 0.39 -3.17
C GLU A 154 4.66 -0.88 -2.54
N TYR A 155 3.41 -0.81 -2.07
CA TYR A 155 2.74 -1.91 -1.37
C TYR A 155 1.62 -2.56 -2.20
N GLU A 156 1.72 -2.52 -3.53
CA GLU A 156 0.85 -3.25 -4.47
C GLU A 156 -0.65 -3.00 -4.23
N GLY A 157 -1.02 -1.76 -3.92
CA GLY A 157 -2.39 -1.35 -3.65
C GLY A 157 -2.89 -1.69 -2.25
N ASN A 158 -2.06 -2.21 -1.36
CA ASN A 158 -2.46 -2.49 0.02
C ASN A 158 -2.63 -1.18 0.80
N VAL A 159 -3.88 -0.73 0.94
CA VAL A 159 -4.24 0.53 1.60
C VAL A 159 -3.77 0.57 3.06
N ASN A 160 -3.89 -0.52 3.82
CA ASN A 160 -3.41 -0.54 5.21
C ASN A 160 -1.90 -0.32 5.29
N CYS A 161 -1.14 -0.99 4.44
CA CYS A 161 0.32 -0.81 4.40
C CYS A 161 0.69 0.62 4.00
N ALA A 162 0.02 1.18 2.99
CA ALA A 162 0.23 2.56 2.54
C ALA A 162 -0.07 3.57 3.66
N LEU A 163 -1.21 3.43 4.35
CA LEU A 163 -1.60 4.28 5.46
C LEU A 163 -0.65 4.16 6.67
N MET A 164 -0.19 2.94 6.98
CA MET A 164 0.80 2.76 8.04
C MET A 164 2.13 3.42 7.68
N ALA A 165 2.59 3.31 6.43
CA ALA A 165 3.80 3.99 5.97
C ALA A 165 3.63 5.51 5.97
N TYR A 166 2.46 6.02 5.62
CA TYR A 166 2.11 7.45 5.66
C TYR A 166 2.21 8.00 7.08
N ASN A 167 1.55 7.33 8.04
CA ASN A 167 1.45 7.80 9.42
C ASN A 167 2.70 7.54 10.27
N LEU A 168 3.33 6.37 10.14
CA LEU A 168 4.46 5.95 10.97
C LEU A 168 5.83 6.19 10.30
N GLY A 169 5.83 6.61 9.04
CA GLY A 169 6.97 6.52 8.15
C GLY A 169 7.32 5.07 7.80
N THR A 170 8.06 4.87 6.71
CA THR A 170 8.42 3.53 6.22
C THR A 170 9.14 2.67 7.28
N ALA A 171 10.03 3.25 8.08
CA ALA A 171 10.75 2.52 9.13
C ALA A 171 9.83 2.06 10.25
N GLY A 172 8.90 2.94 10.70
CA GLY A 172 7.91 2.64 11.74
C GLY A 172 6.94 1.56 11.29
N ALA A 173 6.44 1.64 10.06
CA ALA A 173 5.57 0.64 9.46
C ALA A 173 6.26 -0.73 9.37
N LYS A 174 7.48 -0.82 8.85
CA LYS A 174 8.26 -2.07 8.78
C LYS A 174 8.48 -2.69 10.17
N LYS A 175 8.73 -1.86 11.19
CA LYS A 175 8.85 -2.34 12.57
C LYS A 175 7.52 -2.93 13.07
N ALA A 176 6.39 -2.28 12.82
CA ALA A 176 5.07 -2.77 13.20
C ALA A 176 4.75 -4.11 12.51
N TRP A 177 4.99 -4.23 11.20
CA TRP A 177 4.78 -5.47 10.44
C TRP A 177 5.66 -6.61 10.94
N SER A 178 6.93 -6.33 11.29
CA SER A 178 7.82 -7.34 11.87
C SER A 178 7.33 -7.84 13.23
N ALA A 179 6.51 -7.05 13.93
CA ALA A 179 5.83 -7.43 15.17
C ALA A 179 4.44 -8.06 14.95
N GLY A 180 4.04 -8.29 13.69
CA GLY A 180 2.74 -8.88 13.34
C GLY A 180 1.56 -7.90 13.34
N THR A 181 1.82 -6.59 13.36
CA THR A 181 0.78 -5.55 13.35
C THR A 181 0.60 -5.01 11.93
N TYR A 182 -0.58 -5.23 11.32
CA TYR A 182 -0.91 -4.83 9.95
C TYR A 182 -2.08 -3.85 9.86
N SER A 183 -2.59 -3.38 10.99
CA SER A 183 -3.53 -2.25 11.13
C SER A 183 -3.21 -1.48 12.41
N THR A 184 -3.70 -0.25 12.48
CA THR A 184 -3.52 0.65 13.63
C THR A 184 -4.80 1.44 13.87
N ALA A 185 -4.94 2.08 15.03
CA ALA A 185 -6.06 2.98 15.26
C ALA A 185 -6.16 4.12 14.22
N TYR A 186 -5.04 4.49 13.59
CA TYR A 186 -5.03 5.45 12.49
C TYR A 186 -5.68 4.86 11.23
N THR A 187 -5.25 3.66 10.81
CA THR A 187 -5.85 3.01 9.64
C THR A 187 -7.34 2.80 9.82
N ASP A 188 -7.78 2.39 11.02
CA ASP A 188 -9.19 2.18 11.33
C ASP A 188 -10.01 3.48 11.23
N LYS A 189 -9.45 4.62 11.68
CA LYS A 189 -10.09 5.93 11.52
C LYS A 189 -10.26 6.32 10.07
N VAL A 190 -9.22 6.12 9.24
CA VAL A 190 -9.29 6.44 7.81
C VAL A 190 -10.30 5.56 7.10
N TRP A 191 -10.34 4.25 7.39
CA TRP A 191 -11.36 3.36 6.83
C TRP A 191 -12.78 3.78 7.21
N ASN A 192 -13.02 4.13 8.47
CA ASN A 192 -14.33 4.61 8.92
C ASN A 192 -14.72 5.93 8.23
N ALA A 193 -13.77 6.83 8.01
CA ALA A 193 -14.00 8.06 7.26
C ALA A 193 -14.36 7.78 5.79
N MET A 194 -13.66 6.85 5.12
CA MET A 194 -13.98 6.42 3.76
C MET A 194 -15.41 5.84 3.67
N VAL A 195 -15.77 4.96 4.58
CA VAL A 195 -17.13 4.37 4.64
C VAL A 195 -18.16 5.48 4.79
N GLY A 196 -17.94 6.44 5.70
CA GLY A 196 -18.84 7.58 5.91
C GLY A 196 -19.04 8.43 4.66
N LEU A 197 -17.97 8.68 3.88
CA LEU A 197 -18.07 9.41 2.61
C LEU A 197 -18.91 8.64 1.59
N LEU A 198 -18.69 7.33 1.45
CA LEU A 198 -19.42 6.47 0.51
C LEU A 198 -20.91 6.24 0.92
N GLU A 199 -21.22 6.27 2.21
CA GLU A 199 -22.60 6.16 2.71
C GLU A 199 -23.37 7.47 2.54
N GLY A 200 -22.72 8.61 2.74
CA GLY A 200 -23.32 9.93 2.53
C GLY A 200 -23.80 10.17 1.09
N GLU A 201 -23.18 9.51 0.11
CA GLU A 201 -23.60 9.57 -1.30
C GLU A 201 -24.89 8.78 -1.59
N ARG A 202 -25.13 7.68 -0.87
CA ARG A 202 -26.30 6.82 -1.07
C ARG A 202 -27.59 7.45 -0.58
N ASP A 203 -27.49 8.38 0.36
CA ASP A 203 -28.66 9.05 0.95
C ASP A 203 -29.16 10.25 0.12
N VAL A 204 -28.45 10.65 -0.93
CA VAL A 204 -28.77 11.83 -1.78
C VAL A 204 -29.34 11.43 -3.15
N SER A 205 -29.41 10.15 -3.46
CA SER A 205 -30.02 9.57 -4.68
C SER A 205 -31.40 8.97 -4.35
#